data_64d6ab2eb7e54e9b1cd828cef069ce2e
#
_entry.id   64d6ab2eb7e54e9b1cd828cef069ce2e
#
_cell.length_a   1.000
_cell.length_b   1.000
_cell.length_c   1.000
_cell.angle_alpha   90.00
_cell.angle_beta   90.00
_cell.angle_gamma   90.00
#
_symmetry.space_group_name_H-M   'P 1'
#
loop_
_entity.id
_entity.type
_entity.pdbx_description
1 polymer ?
#
loop_
_entity_poly.entity_id
_entity_poly.type
_entity_poly.pdbx_seq_one_letter_code
_entity_poly.pdbx_strand_id
1 'polypeptide(L)'
;SGVNLGQLYLPTQAAAATPTFSQYVEQETQVQRGAGEIHVALVCLRAPHLIDDETLDGIALTMAQLVRLDMQIVLVLNCEDEVVQKNESYREVYRRQGSRVVAALDRHNNEGARYIESALNVTNQESMPASRPKVMGTVELGVPKLITQPLKRGAIPVIPTMAYDTTCKVESVSVSAVMLALTRSLSGLAAVTGSPDKLLEDTSLDRIIMLDPLGGLPTETRQDQAHVFVNLEQEYDMIRDEIKSCGMNPQYLDTLSLVRDCLALLPPASSALLISPEEAAISSHHSRKESTIGITTRRQKNPLIHNLLTNKPLISSSLPVARLSSNGIIPSMSSESATRSTLVKRGMP
;
A
#
# COMPACT_ATOMS: atom_id res chain seq x y z
N SER A 1 -57.12 -47.12 -19.52
CA SER A 1 -56.23 -46.54 -18.50
C SER A 1 -55.36 -45.49 -19.17
N GLY A 2 -55.83 -44.24 -19.14
CA GLY A 2 -55.07 -43.12 -19.64
C GLY A 2 -54.22 -42.52 -18.51
N VAL A 3 -52.92 -42.38 -18.71
CA VAL A 3 -52.03 -41.70 -17.79
C VAL A 3 -52.29 -40.20 -17.91
N ASN A 4 -52.73 -39.58 -16.83
CA ASN A 4 -53.03 -38.16 -16.80
C ASN A 4 -51.70 -37.36 -16.64
N LEU A 5 -51.14 -36.96 -17.75
CA LEU A 5 -49.88 -36.19 -17.83
C LEU A 5 -49.98 -34.76 -17.28
N GLY A 6 -51.20 -34.27 -17.00
CA GLY A 6 -51.42 -32.93 -16.48
C GLY A 6 -50.89 -32.69 -15.05
N GLN A 7 -50.69 -33.75 -14.25
CA GLN A 7 -50.15 -33.62 -12.90
C GLN A 7 -48.61 -33.57 -12.85
N LEU A 8 -47.94 -33.86 -13.95
CA LEU A 8 -46.47 -33.82 -14.04
C LEU A 8 -45.90 -32.43 -14.29
N TYR A 9 -46.75 -31.47 -14.67
CA TYR A 9 -46.33 -30.11 -15.01
C TYR A 9 -46.89 -29.02 -14.08
N LEU A 10 -47.57 -29.41 -13.00
CA LEU A 10 -47.88 -28.41 -11.98
C LEU A 10 -46.59 -28.12 -11.17
N PRO A 11 -46.16 -26.85 -11.11
CA PRO A 11 -45.04 -26.48 -10.24
C PRO A 11 -45.46 -26.85 -8.81
N THR A 12 -44.77 -27.83 -8.22
CA THR A 12 -44.98 -28.22 -6.82
C THR A 12 -44.78 -26.97 -5.97
N GLN A 13 -45.65 -26.70 -5.02
CA GLN A 13 -45.53 -25.58 -4.07
C GLN A 13 -44.16 -25.49 -3.38
N ALA A 14 -43.39 -26.55 -3.38
CA ALA A 14 -42.00 -26.59 -2.94
C ALA A 14 -41.05 -25.69 -3.78
N ALA A 15 -41.39 -25.37 -5.04
CA ALA A 15 -40.60 -24.45 -5.87
C ALA A 15 -40.83 -23.00 -5.53
N ALA A 16 -41.91 -22.67 -4.80
CA ALA A 16 -42.19 -21.31 -4.34
C ALA A 16 -41.43 -20.95 -3.05
N ALA A 17 -40.78 -21.91 -2.41
CA ALA A 17 -39.97 -21.74 -1.21
C ALA A 17 -38.47 -21.95 -1.51
N THR A 18 -38.00 -21.52 -2.68
CA THR A 18 -36.56 -21.37 -2.88
C THR A 18 -36.11 -20.31 -1.88
N PRO A 19 -35.18 -20.64 -0.94
CA PRO A 19 -34.62 -19.64 -0.09
C PRO A 19 -33.99 -18.61 -1.02
N THR A 20 -34.57 -17.44 -1.11
CA THR A 20 -33.88 -16.26 -1.58
C THR A 20 -32.72 -16.12 -0.61
N PHE A 21 -31.52 -16.50 -1.05
CA PHE A 21 -30.31 -16.04 -0.43
C PHE A 21 -30.34 -14.52 -0.63
N SER A 22 -31.01 -13.81 0.27
CA SER A 22 -30.67 -12.45 0.54
C SER A 22 -29.21 -12.54 1.03
N GLN A 23 -28.25 -12.30 0.14
CA GLN A 23 -27.00 -11.75 0.59
C GLN A 23 -27.45 -10.60 1.47
N TYR A 24 -27.28 -10.73 2.77
CA TYR A 24 -27.03 -9.59 3.60
C TYR A 24 -25.79 -8.97 2.96
N VAL A 25 -26.00 -8.10 1.97
CA VAL A 25 -25.15 -6.96 1.80
C VAL A 25 -25.29 -6.29 3.17
N GLU A 26 -24.34 -6.58 4.07
CA GLU A 26 -24.04 -5.63 5.11
C GLU A 26 -24.00 -4.33 4.33
N GLN A 27 -25.02 -3.52 4.52
CA GLN A 27 -24.93 -2.13 4.25
C GLN A 27 -23.79 -1.71 5.17
N GLU A 28 -22.53 -1.86 4.67
CA GLU A 28 -21.48 -0.97 5.08
C GLU A 28 -22.22 0.35 5.11
N THR A 29 -22.38 0.86 6.32
CA THR A 29 -22.89 2.21 6.50
C THR A 29 -21.98 3.00 5.59
N GLN A 30 -22.48 3.27 4.38
CA GLN A 30 -21.88 4.26 3.50
C GLN A 30 -22.03 5.51 4.36
N VAL A 31 -20.98 5.77 5.15
CA VAL A 31 -20.73 7.09 5.67
C VAL A 31 -20.92 7.93 4.41
N GLN A 32 -21.99 8.72 4.38
CA GLN A 32 -22.31 9.59 3.25
C GLN A 32 -21.02 10.35 2.98
N ARG A 33 -20.23 9.89 2.02
CA ARG A 33 -19.00 10.52 1.61
C ARG A 33 -19.42 11.87 1.08
N GLY A 34 -19.04 12.91 1.80
CA GLY A 34 -19.38 14.26 1.41
C GLY A 34 -18.91 14.50 -0.02
N ALA A 35 -19.74 15.05 -0.86
CA ALA A 35 -19.39 15.40 -2.24
C ALA A 35 -18.19 16.35 -2.17
N GLY A 36 -16.97 15.87 -2.45
CA GLY A 36 -15.73 16.64 -2.43
C GLY A 36 -14.57 16.07 -1.64
N GLU A 37 -14.73 14.93 -0.93
CA GLU A 37 -13.64 14.29 -0.18
C GLU A 37 -12.60 13.67 -1.13
N ILE A 38 -11.33 14.04 -0.95
CA ILE A 38 -10.21 13.55 -1.77
C ILE A 38 -9.68 12.26 -1.14
N HIS A 39 -9.84 11.14 -1.85
CA HIS A 39 -9.29 9.85 -1.43
C HIS A 39 -7.80 9.77 -1.72
N VAL A 40 -7.00 9.48 -0.71
CA VAL A 40 -5.54 9.47 -0.80
C VAL A 40 -4.98 8.08 -0.51
N ALA A 41 -4.02 7.66 -1.31
CA ALA A 41 -3.11 6.56 -1.01
C ALA A 41 -1.72 7.12 -0.68
N LEU A 42 -1.19 6.78 0.48
CA LEU A 42 0.17 7.10 0.89
C LEU A 42 1.09 5.95 0.49
N VAL A 43 1.98 6.22 -0.46
CA VAL A 43 2.89 5.23 -1.05
C VAL A 43 4.31 5.49 -0.56
N CYS A 44 4.98 4.48 -0.02
CA CYS A 44 6.39 4.54 0.30
C CYS A 44 7.19 3.72 -0.72
N LEU A 45 8.09 4.34 -1.45
CA LEU A 45 9.02 3.70 -2.37
C LEU A 45 10.39 3.57 -1.69
N ARG A 46 10.76 2.35 -1.33
CA ARG A 46 12.07 2.02 -0.75
C ARG A 46 13.09 1.66 -1.80
N ALA A 47 14.34 2.02 -1.54
CA ALA A 47 15.52 1.65 -2.31
C ALA A 47 15.31 1.80 -3.84
N PRO A 48 14.90 2.98 -4.35
CA PRO A 48 14.62 3.19 -5.77
C PRO A 48 15.83 2.89 -6.67
N HIS A 49 17.04 2.94 -6.13
CA HIS A 49 18.28 2.62 -6.84
C HIS A 49 18.41 1.13 -7.23
N LEU A 50 17.67 0.24 -6.55
CA LEU A 50 17.62 -1.20 -6.87
C LEU A 50 16.59 -1.51 -7.96
N ILE A 51 15.71 -0.56 -8.28
CA ILE A 51 14.63 -0.73 -9.26
C ILE A 51 15.15 -0.29 -10.62
N ASP A 52 15.02 -1.13 -11.62
CA ASP A 52 15.34 -0.78 -13.01
C ASP A 52 14.32 0.20 -13.61
N ASP A 53 14.68 0.85 -14.70
CA ASP A 53 13.84 1.89 -15.30
C ASP A 53 12.56 1.33 -15.93
N GLU A 54 12.56 0.07 -16.40
CA GLU A 54 11.37 -0.60 -16.95
C GLU A 54 10.34 -0.86 -15.83
N THR A 55 10.79 -1.40 -14.70
CA THR A 55 9.94 -1.62 -13.51
C THR A 55 9.44 -0.29 -12.95
N LEU A 56 10.29 0.73 -12.88
CA LEU A 56 9.88 2.06 -12.42
C LEU A 56 8.81 2.68 -13.33
N ASP A 57 8.94 2.50 -14.63
CA ASP A 57 7.94 2.95 -15.61
C ASP A 57 6.61 2.20 -15.47
N GLY A 58 6.64 0.90 -15.20
CA GLY A 58 5.47 0.09 -14.90
C GLY A 58 4.76 0.54 -13.61
N ILE A 59 5.52 0.86 -12.55
CA ILE A 59 4.98 1.43 -11.31
C ILE A 59 4.33 2.79 -11.59
N ALA A 60 4.98 3.66 -12.36
CA ALA A 60 4.46 4.97 -12.72
C ALA A 60 3.14 4.86 -13.50
N LEU A 61 3.07 3.92 -14.45
CA LEU A 61 1.83 3.62 -15.18
C LEU A 61 0.72 3.15 -14.23
N THR A 62 1.02 2.26 -13.28
CA THR A 62 0.06 1.80 -12.28
C THR A 62 -0.45 2.95 -11.41
N MET A 63 0.44 3.83 -10.95
CA MET A 63 0.06 5.01 -10.17
C MET A 63 -0.84 5.97 -10.98
N ALA A 64 -0.52 6.21 -12.24
CA ALA A 64 -1.38 7.01 -13.12
C ALA A 64 -2.77 6.37 -13.31
N GLN A 65 -2.87 5.05 -13.34
CA GLN A 65 -4.15 4.35 -13.38
C GLN A 65 -4.94 4.51 -12.08
N LEU A 66 -4.27 4.47 -10.91
CA LEU A 66 -4.91 4.73 -9.61
C LEU A 66 -5.47 6.15 -9.55
N VAL A 67 -4.72 7.16 -10.02
CA VAL A 67 -5.19 8.56 -10.09
C VAL A 67 -6.42 8.67 -11.00
N ARG A 68 -6.45 7.98 -12.13
CA ARG A 68 -7.64 7.93 -13.03
C ARG A 68 -8.85 7.24 -12.39
N LEU A 69 -8.64 6.40 -11.39
CA LEU A 69 -9.68 5.75 -10.58
C LEU A 69 -10.06 6.58 -9.34
N ASP A 70 -9.73 7.88 -9.35
CA ASP A 70 -10.05 8.85 -8.28
C ASP A 70 -9.31 8.61 -6.95
N MET A 71 -8.20 7.87 -6.98
CA MET A 71 -7.32 7.69 -5.83
C MET A 71 -6.08 8.58 -6.00
N GLN A 72 -6.02 9.68 -5.28
CA GLN A 72 -4.86 10.56 -5.29
C GLN A 72 -3.68 9.93 -4.57
N ILE A 73 -2.46 10.21 -5.00
CA ILE A 73 -1.25 9.56 -4.49
C ILE A 73 -0.31 10.59 -3.87
N VAL A 74 0.19 10.27 -2.67
CA VAL A 74 1.34 10.92 -2.05
C VAL A 74 2.47 9.91 -2.03
N LEU A 75 3.59 10.19 -2.70
CA LEU A 75 4.73 9.29 -2.77
C LEU A 75 5.84 9.74 -1.81
N VAL A 76 6.20 8.86 -0.87
CA VAL A 76 7.36 9.02 0.00
C VAL A 76 8.54 8.28 -0.61
N LEU A 77 9.66 8.98 -0.78
CA LEU A 77 10.88 8.42 -1.36
C LEU A 77 11.89 8.14 -0.26
N ASN A 78 12.30 6.88 -0.10
CA ASN A 78 13.35 6.48 0.83
C ASN A 78 14.59 5.95 0.09
N CYS A 79 15.70 6.71 0.16
CA CYS A 79 16.99 6.39 -0.45
C CYS A 79 18.08 6.14 0.59
N GLU A 80 17.73 5.85 1.83
CA GLU A 80 18.67 5.72 2.95
C GLU A 80 19.76 4.68 2.67
N ASP A 81 19.38 3.54 2.11
CA ASP A 81 20.32 2.46 1.77
C ASP A 81 21.36 2.91 0.72
N GLU A 82 20.95 3.68 -0.30
CA GLU A 82 21.86 4.20 -1.33
C GLU A 82 22.86 5.20 -0.75
N VAL A 83 22.40 6.07 0.15
CA VAL A 83 23.25 7.05 0.84
C VAL A 83 24.33 6.36 1.63
N VAL A 84 23.96 5.35 2.42
CA VAL A 84 24.91 4.57 3.24
C VAL A 84 25.90 3.81 2.36
N GLN A 85 25.45 3.17 1.28
CA GLN A 85 26.29 2.39 0.38
C GLN A 85 27.31 3.25 -0.37
N LYS A 86 26.90 4.42 -0.85
CA LYS A 86 27.74 5.28 -1.70
C LYS A 86 28.51 6.34 -0.93
N ASN A 87 28.18 6.53 0.36
CA ASN A 87 28.74 7.60 1.19
C ASN A 87 28.64 8.99 0.51
N GLU A 88 27.53 9.20 -0.21
CA GLU A 88 27.23 10.46 -0.90
C GLU A 88 26.39 11.40 0.00
N SER A 89 26.30 12.66 -0.41
CA SER A 89 25.39 13.61 0.24
C SER A 89 23.92 13.18 0.11
N TYR A 90 23.18 13.13 1.22
CA TYR A 90 21.75 12.85 1.23
C TYR A 90 20.99 13.63 0.15
N ARG A 91 21.24 14.94 0.09
CA ARG A 91 20.53 15.83 -0.81
C ARG A 91 20.76 15.50 -2.28
N GLU A 92 21.97 15.11 -2.65
CA GLU A 92 22.30 14.72 -4.02
C GLU A 92 21.65 13.42 -4.44
N VAL A 93 21.70 12.40 -3.54
CA VAL A 93 21.06 11.11 -3.78
C VAL A 93 19.57 11.28 -3.95
N TYR A 94 18.90 11.97 -3.02
CA TYR A 94 17.45 12.19 -3.07
C TYR A 94 17.01 13.01 -4.28
N ARG A 95 17.77 14.02 -4.70
CA ARG A 95 17.49 14.75 -5.94
C ARG A 95 17.62 13.88 -7.17
N ARG A 96 18.69 13.10 -7.25
CA ARG A 96 18.93 12.19 -8.38
C ARG A 96 17.80 11.19 -8.52
N GLN A 97 17.45 10.48 -7.44
CA GLN A 97 16.38 9.51 -7.44
C GLN A 97 15.00 10.19 -7.58
N GLY A 98 14.78 11.31 -6.93
CA GLY A 98 13.55 12.07 -7.06
C GLY A 98 13.31 12.55 -8.49
N SER A 99 14.32 13.06 -9.17
CA SER A 99 14.22 13.45 -10.59
C SER A 99 13.92 12.26 -11.50
N ARG A 100 14.52 11.09 -11.23
CA ARG A 100 14.27 9.85 -11.95
C ARG A 100 12.83 9.38 -11.79
N VAL A 101 12.31 9.38 -10.56
CA VAL A 101 10.92 9.00 -10.24
C VAL A 101 9.92 9.98 -10.85
N VAL A 102 10.16 11.29 -10.71
CA VAL A 102 9.31 12.32 -11.32
C VAL A 102 9.27 12.15 -12.84
N ALA A 103 10.41 11.95 -13.50
CA ALA A 103 10.46 11.75 -14.94
C ALA A 103 9.67 10.50 -15.39
N ALA A 104 9.64 9.42 -14.60
CA ALA A 104 8.83 8.25 -14.88
C ALA A 104 7.33 8.55 -14.73
N LEU A 105 6.94 9.24 -13.65
CA LEU A 105 5.54 9.62 -13.38
C LEU A 105 5.00 10.61 -14.42
N ASP A 106 5.80 11.59 -14.85
CA ASP A 106 5.41 12.59 -15.86
C ASP A 106 5.08 11.96 -17.23
N ARG A 107 5.67 10.80 -17.54
CA ARG A 107 5.37 10.09 -18.79
C ARG A 107 3.94 9.54 -18.84
N HIS A 108 3.34 9.21 -17.71
CA HIS A 108 2.06 8.50 -17.64
C HIS A 108 0.94 9.31 -16.99
N ASN A 109 1.26 10.28 -16.14
CA ASN A 109 0.30 11.16 -15.49
C ASN A 109 0.24 12.51 -16.20
N ASN A 110 -0.94 12.90 -16.69
CA ASN A 110 -1.13 14.15 -17.41
C ASN A 110 -0.81 15.39 -16.59
N GLU A 111 -1.11 15.36 -15.29
CA GLU A 111 -0.83 16.47 -14.35
C GLU A 111 0.58 16.41 -13.78
N GLY A 112 1.31 15.34 -14.11
CA GLY A 112 2.70 15.12 -13.73
C GLY A 112 2.91 14.81 -12.27
N ALA A 113 4.16 14.94 -11.83
CA ALA A 113 4.57 14.78 -10.44
C ALA A 113 5.37 16.01 -9.95
N ARG A 114 5.42 16.17 -8.63
CA ARG A 114 6.12 17.32 -8.00
C ARG A 114 7.05 16.83 -6.89
N TYR A 115 8.35 17.02 -7.09
CA TYR A 115 9.32 16.78 -6.03
C TYR A 115 9.28 17.93 -5.01
N ILE A 116 9.02 17.62 -3.73
CA ILE A 116 8.80 18.61 -2.67
C ILE A 116 9.80 18.33 -1.55
N GLU A 117 10.92 19.03 -1.57
CA GLU A 117 11.99 18.87 -0.57
C GLU A 117 11.62 19.51 0.78
N SER A 118 10.80 20.57 0.77
CA SER A 118 10.50 21.40 1.95
C SER A 118 9.13 21.11 2.58
N ALA A 119 8.62 19.91 2.43
CA ALA A 119 7.31 19.56 2.98
C ALA A 119 7.32 19.35 4.50
N LEU A 120 8.45 18.89 5.05
CA LEU A 120 8.55 18.39 6.42
C LEU A 120 9.49 19.25 7.26
N ASN A 121 9.12 19.47 8.51
CA ASN A 121 9.91 20.16 9.53
C ASN A 121 10.16 19.22 10.71
N VAL A 122 11.30 19.40 11.38
CA VAL A 122 11.60 18.80 12.68
C VAL A 122 11.33 19.83 13.75
N THR A 123 10.37 19.56 14.64
CA THR A 123 10.14 20.36 15.83
C THR A 123 10.97 19.82 16.99
N ASN A 124 12.02 20.54 17.37
CA ASN A 124 12.73 20.27 18.60
C ASN A 124 11.88 20.75 19.76
N GLN A 125 11.35 19.85 20.56
CA GLN A 125 10.70 20.22 21.81
C GLN A 125 11.76 20.72 22.82
N GLU A 126 12.16 21.97 22.71
CA GLU A 126 13.10 22.62 23.65
C GLU A 126 12.46 22.96 25.01
N SER A 127 11.19 22.66 25.23
CA SER A 127 10.44 23.08 26.43
C SER A 127 10.29 22.02 27.52
N MET A 128 11.07 20.92 27.48
CA MET A 128 11.05 19.92 28.56
C MET A 128 12.30 20.07 29.46
N PRO A 129 12.14 19.96 30.81
CA PRO A 129 13.28 20.07 31.73
C PRO A 129 14.30 18.98 31.48
N ALA A 130 15.57 19.31 31.67
CA ALA A 130 16.79 18.54 31.33
C ALA A 130 16.94 17.13 31.93
N SER A 131 15.92 16.56 32.55
CA SER A 131 15.92 15.28 33.24
C SER A 131 15.34 14.11 32.42
N ARG A 132 14.92 14.31 31.17
CA ARG A 132 14.46 13.22 30.29
C ARG A 132 15.43 12.99 29.12
N PRO A 133 15.61 11.72 28.69
CA PRO A 133 16.45 11.45 27.52
C PRO A 133 15.93 12.24 26.32
N LYS A 134 16.86 12.82 25.55
CA LYS A 134 16.60 13.60 24.33
C LYS A 134 15.68 12.79 23.42
N VAL A 135 14.40 13.10 23.39
CA VAL A 135 13.46 12.52 22.44
C VAL A 135 13.83 13.11 21.08
N MET A 136 14.13 12.28 20.09
CA MET A 136 14.34 12.71 18.71
C MET A 136 13.19 13.63 18.30
N GLY A 137 13.51 14.77 17.68
CA GLY A 137 12.53 15.77 17.28
C GLY A 137 11.35 15.14 16.53
N THR A 138 10.16 15.64 16.79
CA THR A 138 8.95 15.14 16.10
C THR A 138 8.92 15.72 14.69
N VAL A 139 8.76 14.85 13.68
CA VAL A 139 8.57 15.29 12.30
C VAL A 139 7.12 15.71 12.11
N GLU A 140 6.90 16.86 11.51
CA GLU A 140 5.58 17.42 11.23
C GLU A 140 5.52 17.97 9.81
N LEU A 141 4.32 18.05 9.25
CA LEU A 141 4.09 18.69 7.96
C LEU A 141 4.18 20.23 8.12
N GLY A 142 5.22 20.83 7.53
CA GLY A 142 5.47 22.26 7.67
C GLY A 142 4.49 23.14 6.91
N VAL A 143 4.22 22.80 5.64
CA VAL A 143 3.34 23.57 4.75
C VAL A 143 2.36 22.62 4.04
N PRO A 144 1.17 22.40 4.59
CA PRO A 144 0.16 21.50 4.01
C PRO A 144 -0.21 21.81 2.56
N LYS A 145 -0.21 23.09 2.19
CA LYS A 145 -0.55 23.54 0.82
C LYS A 145 0.37 22.96 -0.26
N LEU A 146 1.63 22.66 0.08
CA LEU A 146 2.57 22.05 -0.87
C LEU A 146 2.13 20.66 -1.32
N ILE A 147 1.38 19.96 -0.49
CA ILE A 147 0.83 18.62 -0.79
C ILE A 147 -0.58 18.73 -1.36
N THR A 148 -1.46 19.50 -0.72
CA THR A 148 -2.89 19.55 -1.09
C THR A 148 -3.14 20.21 -2.44
N GLN A 149 -2.35 21.22 -2.84
CA GLN A 149 -2.53 21.85 -4.15
C GLN A 149 -2.22 20.92 -5.33
N PRO A 150 -1.09 20.19 -5.35
CA PRO A 150 -0.86 19.15 -6.36
C PRO A 150 -1.96 18.08 -6.36
N LEU A 151 -2.36 17.55 -5.19
CA LEU A 151 -3.40 16.53 -5.09
C LEU A 151 -4.73 16.98 -5.71
N LYS A 152 -5.17 18.21 -5.42
CA LYS A 152 -6.41 18.79 -6.02
C LYS A 152 -6.35 18.89 -7.54
N ARG A 153 -5.16 18.89 -8.14
CA ARG A 153 -4.95 18.93 -9.58
C ARG A 153 -4.70 17.57 -10.20
N GLY A 154 -4.62 16.49 -9.39
CA GLY A 154 -4.26 15.16 -9.85
C GLY A 154 -2.76 14.96 -10.09
N ALA A 155 -1.92 15.91 -9.65
CA ALA A 155 -0.46 15.77 -9.68
C ALA A 155 0.02 14.99 -8.45
N ILE A 156 1.08 14.17 -8.61
CA ILE A 156 1.61 13.31 -7.56
C ILE A 156 2.74 14.04 -6.81
N PRO A 157 2.56 14.44 -5.53
CA PRO A 157 3.64 14.95 -4.71
C PRO A 157 4.62 13.84 -4.34
N VAL A 158 5.92 14.06 -4.56
CA VAL A 158 7.03 13.16 -4.23
C VAL A 158 7.82 13.79 -3.10
N ILE A 159 7.82 13.17 -1.94
CA ILE A 159 8.36 13.71 -0.68
C ILE A 159 9.56 12.85 -0.26
N PRO A 160 10.77 13.41 -0.16
CA PRO A 160 11.93 12.69 0.36
C PRO A 160 11.84 12.53 1.88
N THR A 161 12.52 11.51 2.44
CA THR A 161 12.66 11.35 3.90
C THR A 161 13.72 12.31 4.46
N MET A 162 13.47 13.60 4.25
CA MET A 162 14.26 14.73 4.74
C MET A 162 13.34 15.77 5.36
N ALA A 163 13.81 16.43 6.40
CA ALA A 163 13.07 17.50 7.05
C ALA A 163 14.00 18.71 7.34
N TYR A 164 13.39 19.87 7.49
CA TYR A 164 14.11 21.10 7.87
C TYR A 164 14.01 21.31 9.38
N ASP A 165 15.15 21.56 10.00
CA ASP A 165 15.22 22.03 11.38
C ASP A 165 14.83 23.51 11.49
N THR A 166 14.59 23.99 12.72
CA THR A 166 14.32 25.40 13.04
C THR A 166 15.43 26.35 12.55
N THR A 167 16.64 25.82 12.34
CA THR A 167 17.78 26.58 11.77
C THR A 167 17.85 26.52 10.25
N CYS A 168 16.84 26.01 9.57
CA CYS A 168 16.80 25.78 8.12
C CYS A 168 17.89 24.80 7.61
N LYS A 169 18.43 23.96 8.47
CA LYS A 169 19.29 22.85 8.05
C LYS A 169 18.45 21.65 7.65
N VAL A 170 18.90 20.97 6.61
CA VAL A 170 18.27 19.73 6.16
C VAL A 170 18.85 18.56 6.96
N GLU A 171 17.97 17.77 7.56
CA GLU A 171 18.31 16.55 8.28
C GLU A 171 17.61 15.35 7.64
N SER A 172 18.30 14.21 7.63
CA SER A 172 17.68 12.94 7.28
C SER A 172 16.79 12.47 8.42
N VAL A 173 15.59 12.05 8.09
CA VAL A 173 14.61 11.55 9.06
C VAL A 173 14.18 10.14 8.68
N SER A 174 13.84 9.33 9.69
CA SER A 174 13.44 7.95 9.44
C SER A 174 12.14 7.90 8.62
N VAL A 175 12.04 6.91 7.76
CA VAL A 175 10.82 6.68 6.96
C VAL A 175 9.58 6.54 7.85
N SER A 176 9.73 5.93 9.03
CA SER A 176 8.63 5.76 9.99
C SER A 176 8.12 7.10 10.51
N ALA A 177 9.02 8.05 10.83
CA ALA A 177 8.62 9.37 11.28
C ALA A 177 7.87 10.14 10.19
N VAL A 178 8.36 10.07 8.94
CA VAL A 178 7.71 10.72 7.79
C VAL A 178 6.34 10.14 7.50
N MET A 179 6.24 8.81 7.44
CA MET A 179 4.97 8.13 7.18
C MET A 179 3.93 8.43 8.26
N LEU A 180 4.33 8.44 9.54
CA LEU A 180 3.45 8.79 10.65
C LEU A 180 3.02 10.26 10.60
N ALA A 181 3.93 11.19 10.30
CA ALA A 181 3.63 12.62 10.15
C ALA A 181 2.59 12.86 9.04
N LEU A 182 2.81 12.26 7.87
CA LEU A 182 1.89 12.34 6.75
C LEU A 182 0.54 11.65 7.04
N THR A 183 0.55 10.49 7.70
CA THR A 183 -0.68 9.80 8.11
C THR A 183 -1.52 10.67 9.03
N ARG A 184 -0.92 11.29 10.05
CA ARG A 184 -1.62 12.21 10.96
C ARG A 184 -2.20 13.41 10.23
N SER A 185 -1.43 14.00 9.32
CA SER A 185 -1.85 15.18 8.57
C SER A 185 -2.95 14.89 7.56
N LEU A 186 -2.86 13.76 6.83
CA LEU A 186 -3.83 13.38 5.80
C LEU A 186 -5.10 12.73 6.37
N SER A 187 -5.07 12.21 7.59
CA SER A 187 -6.24 11.65 8.28
C SER A 187 -7.12 12.70 8.97
N GLY A 188 -6.79 13.99 8.86
CA GLY A 188 -7.51 15.06 9.54
C GLY A 188 -7.27 15.15 11.06
N LEU A 189 -6.48 14.25 11.64
CA LEU A 189 -6.14 14.27 13.07
C LEU A 189 -5.33 15.49 13.51
N ALA A 190 -4.63 16.14 12.57
CA ALA A 190 -3.87 17.36 12.82
C ALA A 190 -4.76 18.55 13.16
N ALA A 191 -6.03 18.55 12.77
CA ALA A 191 -6.98 19.63 13.09
C ALA A 191 -7.29 19.75 14.59
N VAL A 192 -7.06 18.70 15.38
CA VAL A 192 -7.26 18.70 16.84
C VAL A 192 -6.19 19.51 17.56
N THR A 193 -5.04 19.77 16.96
CA THR A 193 -3.91 20.51 17.56
C THR A 193 -3.90 22.01 17.30
N GLY A 194 -4.98 22.57 16.75
CA GLY A 194 -5.17 24.03 16.69
C GLY A 194 -4.59 24.74 15.48
N SER A 195 -4.10 24.05 14.46
CA SER A 195 -3.74 24.67 13.19
C SER A 195 -4.99 24.95 12.36
N PRO A 196 -5.24 26.22 11.93
CA PRO A 196 -6.46 26.61 11.22
C PRO A 196 -6.49 26.23 9.74
N ASP A 197 -5.69 25.28 9.30
CA ASP A 197 -5.66 24.88 7.88
C ASP A 197 -6.81 23.92 7.54
N LYS A 198 -8.01 24.48 7.32
CA LYS A 198 -9.20 23.82 6.79
C LYS A 198 -9.01 23.06 5.47
N LEU A 199 -7.83 23.15 4.88
CA LEU A 199 -7.52 22.55 3.57
C LEU A 199 -7.29 21.04 3.60
N LEU A 200 -7.06 20.45 4.80
CA LEU A 200 -6.88 19.01 4.98
C LEU A 200 -8.17 18.31 5.46
N GLU A 201 -9.20 19.08 5.83
CA GLU A 201 -10.52 18.52 6.24
C GLU A 201 -11.21 17.75 5.10
N ASP A 202 -10.84 18.05 3.84
CA ASP A 202 -11.42 17.42 2.65
C ASP A 202 -10.62 16.18 2.17
N THR A 203 -9.64 15.68 2.94
CA THR A 203 -8.83 14.53 2.53
C THR A 203 -9.08 13.32 3.42
N SER A 204 -9.20 12.14 2.79
CA SER A 204 -9.28 10.84 3.47
C SER A 204 -8.10 9.97 3.09
N LEU A 205 -7.33 9.52 4.07
CA LEU A 205 -6.27 8.54 3.82
C LEU A 205 -6.84 7.13 3.90
N ASP A 206 -7.08 6.53 2.75
CA ASP A 206 -7.73 5.21 2.66
C ASP A 206 -6.74 4.05 2.61
N ARG A 207 -5.57 4.29 2.00
CA ARG A 207 -4.59 3.22 1.70
C ARG A 207 -3.18 3.63 2.06
N ILE A 208 -2.44 2.67 2.60
CA ILE A 208 -1.00 2.73 2.75
C ILE A 208 -0.39 1.68 1.83
N ILE A 209 0.58 2.04 1.02
CA ILE A 209 1.25 1.13 0.09
C ILE A 209 2.75 1.18 0.34
N MET A 210 3.34 0.04 0.67
CA MET A 210 4.78 -0.10 0.85
C MET A 210 5.35 -0.85 -0.35
N LEU A 211 6.07 -0.14 -1.20
CA LEU A 211 6.85 -0.71 -2.30
C LEU A 211 8.26 -0.98 -1.78
N ASP A 212 8.50 -2.23 -1.44
CA ASP A 212 9.76 -2.68 -0.83
C ASP A 212 10.36 -3.81 -1.66
N PRO A 213 11.64 -3.79 -2.01
CA PRO A 213 12.31 -4.91 -2.70
C PRO A 213 12.15 -6.25 -1.97
N LEU A 214 11.95 -6.24 -0.66
CA LEU A 214 11.68 -7.45 0.13
C LEU A 214 10.26 -7.99 -0.10
N GLY A 215 9.34 -7.18 -0.62
CA GLY A 215 7.96 -7.57 -0.87
C GLY A 215 7.11 -7.67 0.40
N GLY A 216 6.16 -8.62 0.40
CA GLY A 216 5.25 -8.87 1.53
C GLY A 216 5.92 -9.54 2.73
N LEU A 217 5.18 -9.69 3.83
CA LEU A 217 5.67 -10.33 5.05
C LEU A 217 5.88 -11.83 4.82
N PRO A 218 7.09 -12.36 5.07
CA PRO A 218 7.41 -13.77 4.86
C PRO A 218 6.67 -14.67 5.85
N THR A 219 6.43 -15.90 5.47
CA THR A 219 5.87 -16.93 6.35
C THR A 219 6.77 -18.15 6.44
N GLU A 220 6.90 -18.72 7.62
CA GLU A 220 7.71 -19.93 7.86
C GLU A 220 7.16 -21.14 7.12
N THR A 221 5.83 -21.24 6.99
CA THR A 221 5.16 -22.41 6.40
C THR A 221 5.34 -22.53 4.90
N ARG A 222 5.81 -21.49 4.22
CA ARG A 222 5.96 -21.44 2.76
C ARG A 222 7.22 -20.65 2.40
N GLN A 223 8.33 -21.35 2.19
CA GLN A 223 9.67 -20.79 2.06
C GLN A 223 9.85 -19.64 1.06
N ASP A 224 8.99 -19.48 0.07
CA ASP A 224 9.04 -18.40 -0.92
C ASP A 224 7.76 -17.58 -1.01
N GLN A 225 6.90 -17.63 0.00
CA GLN A 225 5.60 -16.97 -0.04
C GLN A 225 5.43 -15.99 1.11
N ALA A 226 4.68 -14.92 0.84
CA ALA A 226 4.26 -13.97 1.85
C ALA A 226 2.89 -14.33 2.43
N HIS A 227 2.62 -13.86 3.64
CA HIS A 227 1.27 -13.83 4.17
C HIS A 227 0.35 -13.08 3.20
N VAL A 228 -0.73 -13.71 2.77
CA VAL A 228 -1.68 -13.11 1.82
C VAL A 228 -2.49 -12.00 2.48
N PHE A 229 -2.91 -12.24 3.70
CA PHE A 229 -3.70 -11.33 4.52
C PHE A 229 -3.24 -11.40 5.97
N VAL A 230 -3.19 -10.25 6.64
CA VAL A 230 -2.82 -10.12 8.04
C VAL A 230 -3.84 -9.26 8.77
N ASN A 231 -4.40 -9.79 9.86
CA ASN A 231 -5.18 -9.03 10.83
C ASN A 231 -4.28 -8.63 12.00
N LEU A 232 -3.94 -7.34 12.07
CA LEU A 232 -2.99 -6.84 13.09
C LEU A 232 -3.45 -7.04 14.52
N GLU A 233 -4.75 -6.94 14.80
CA GLU A 233 -5.24 -7.11 16.18
C GLU A 233 -5.07 -8.54 16.69
N GLN A 234 -5.08 -9.51 15.79
CA GLN A 234 -5.04 -10.94 16.14
C GLN A 234 -3.67 -11.57 15.91
N GLU A 235 -2.97 -11.15 14.86
CA GLU A 235 -1.82 -11.87 14.32
C GLU A 235 -0.48 -11.12 14.51
N TYR A 236 -0.51 -9.86 14.97
CA TYR A 236 0.70 -9.03 15.08
C TYR A 236 1.81 -9.70 15.90
N ASP A 237 1.49 -10.16 17.12
CA ASP A 237 2.49 -10.75 18.01
C ASP A 237 3.02 -12.08 17.45
N MET A 238 2.15 -12.89 16.85
CA MET A 238 2.53 -14.16 16.23
C MET A 238 3.51 -13.93 15.07
N ILE A 239 3.19 -13.02 14.14
CA ILE A 239 4.05 -12.73 12.98
C ILE A 239 5.36 -12.09 13.43
N ARG A 240 5.33 -11.18 14.41
CA ARG A 240 6.53 -10.59 14.99
C ARG A 240 7.48 -11.65 15.57
N ASP A 241 6.92 -12.61 16.30
CA ASP A 241 7.70 -13.68 16.93
C ASP A 241 8.18 -14.71 15.89
N GLU A 242 7.40 -14.97 14.84
CA GLU A 242 7.80 -15.78 13.68
C GLU A 242 9.02 -15.16 12.97
N ILE A 243 8.95 -13.86 12.63
CA ILE A 243 10.07 -13.16 11.98
C ILE A 243 11.34 -13.20 12.84
N LYS A 244 11.21 -13.04 14.17
CA LYS A 244 12.36 -13.09 15.10
C LYS A 244 12.95 -14.49 15.23
N SER A 245 12.10 -15.51 15.37
CA SER A 245 12.54 -16.89 15.59
C SER A 245 13.23 -17.48 14.36
N CYS A 246 12.77 -17.12 13.18
CA CYS A 246 13.35 -17.59 11.92
C CYS A 246 14.60 -16.81 11.47
N GLY A 247 15.03 -15.79 12.23
CA GLY A 247 16.21 -14.98 11.88
C GLY A 247 16.06 -14.23 10.55
N MET A 248 14.83 -13.86 10.20
CA MET A 248 14.52 -13.12 8.98
C MET A 248 15.07 -11.69 9.04
N ASN A 249 15.09 -11.01 7.88
CA ASN A 249 15.59 -9.64 7.80
C ASN A 249 14.84 -8.73 8.81
N PRO A 250 15.56 -8.01 9.72
CA PRO A 250 14.93 -7.14 10.71
C PRO A 250 14.07 -6.03 10.13
N GLN A 251 14.29 -5.65 8.88
CA GLN A 251 13.48 -4.66 8.15
C GLN A 251 12.00 -5.05 8.06
N TYR A 252 11.66 -6.34 8.08
CA TYR A 252 10.27 -6.78 8.15
C TYR A 252 9.59 -6.38 9.46
N LEU A 253 10.34 -6.40 10.59
CA LEU A 253 9.82 -5.95 11.89
C LEU A 253 9.56 -4.46 11.90
N ASP A 254 10.47 -3.68 11.32
CA ASP A 254 10.33 -2.23 11.20
C ASP A 254 9.10 -1.88 10.33
N THR A 255 8.94 -2.58 9.21
CA THR A 255 7.80 -2.41 8.32
C THR A 255 6.48 -2.81 8.98
N LEU A 256 6.44 -3.94 9.68
CA LEU A 256 5.25 -4.41 10.40
C LEU A 256 4.85 -3.42 11.52
N SER A 257 5.83 -2.92 12.27
CA SER A 257 5.61 -1.91 13.32
C SER A 257 5.11 -0.60 12.73
N LEU A 258 5.73 -0.10 11.65
CA LEU A 258 5.32 1.10 10.96
C LEU A 258 3.87 1.02 10.46
N VAL A 259 3.53 -0.06 9.80
CA VAL A 259 2.17 -0.28 9.26
C VAL A 259 1.14 -0.33 10.38
N ARG A 260 1.44 -1.02 11.50
CA ARG A 260 0.57 -1.04 12.68
C ARG A 260 0.34 0.37 13.22
N ASP A 261 1.40 1.14 13.40
CA ASP A 261 1.33 2.47 14.01
C ASP A 261 0.59 3.46 13.10
N CYS A 262 0.76 3.36 11.79
CA CYS A 262 -0.02 4.14 10.83
C CYS A 262 -1.50 3.74 10.80
N LEU A 263 -1.81 2.43 10.72
CA LEU A 263 -3.20 1.95 10.70
C LEU A 263 -3.94 2.22 12.02
N ALA A 264 -3.22 2.31 13.15
CA ALA A 264 -3.80 2.70 14.43
C ALA A 264 -4.39 4.12 14.42
N LEU A 265 -3.86 5.00 13.57
CA LEU A 265 -4.34 6.37 13.39
C LEU A 265 -5.49 6.49 12.37
N LEU A 266 -5.77 5.45 11.62
CA LEU A 266 -6.73 5.47 10.52
C LEU A 266 -8.05 4.76 10.89
N PRO A 267 -9.14 5.03 10.16
CA PRO A 267 -10.39 4.29 10.31
C PRO A 267 -10.19 2.78 10.07
N PRO A 268 -11.03 1.90 10.66
CA PRO A 268 -10.93 0.45 10.49
C PRO A 268 -11.07 -0.02 9.03
N ALA A 269 -11.73 0.77 8.19
CA ALA A 269 -11.88 0.49 6.76
C ALA A 269 -10.57 0.65 5.97
N SER A 270 -9.58 1.37 6.52
CA SER A 270 -8.28 1.57 5.88
C SER A 270 -7.46 0.28 5.88
N SER A 271 -6.59 0.16 4.90
CA SER A 271 -5.71 -1.01 4.77
C SER A 271 -4.32 -0.63 4.31
N ALA A 272 -3.35 -1.49 4.59
CA ALA A 272 -2.01 -1.37 4.05
C ALA A 272 -1.70 -2.55 3.12
N LEU A 273 -0.98 -2.29 2.04
CA LEU A 273 -0.50 -3.28 1.10
C LEU A 273 1.03 -3.23 1.05
N LEU A 274 1.65 -4.35 1.38
CA LEU A 274 3.09 -4.57 1.27
C LEU A 274 3.33 -5.38 0.01
N ILE A 275 4.13 -4.86 -0.91
CA ILE A 275 4.26 -5.43 -2.25
C ILE A 275 5.65 -5.13 -2.82
N SER A 276 6.17 -6.04 -3.65
CA SER A 276 7.41 -5.80 -4.36
C SER A 276 7.22 -4.82 -5.53
N PRO A 277 8.26 -4.07 -5.90
CA PRO A 277 8.24 -3.18 -7.06
C PRO A 277 7.83 -3.88 -8.37
N GLU A 278 8.30 -5.11 -8.58
CA GLU A 278 8.02 -5.92 -9.77
C GLU A 278 6.53 -6.27 -9.87
N GLU A 279 5.91 -6.67 -8.75
CA GLU A 279 4.47 -6.96 -8.73
C GLU A 279 3.61 -5.70 -8.91
N ALA A 280 4.07 -4.57 -8.36
CA ALA A 280 3.40 -3.28 -8.54
C ALA A 280 3.48 -2.77 -9.99
N ALA A 281 4.54 -3.13 -10.71
CA ALA A 281 4.77 -2.77 -12.10
C ALA A 281 3.97 -3.62 -13.10
N ILE A 282 3.32 -4.71 -12.67
CA ILE A 282 2.56 -5.58 -13.56
C ILE A 282 1.47 -4.78 -14.26
N SER A 283 1.60 -4.62 -15.58
CA SER A 283 0.58 -4.00 -16.41
C SER A 283 0.11 -4.97 -17.49
N SER A 284 -1.13 -4.81 -17.93
CA SER A 284 -1.71 -5.62 -19.00
C SER A 284 -0.95 -5.51 -20.33
N HIS A 285 -0.04 -4.54 -20.45
CA HIS A 285 0.77 -4.31 -21.64
C HIS A 285 2.12 -5.04 -21.64
N HIS A 286 2.68 -5.35 -20.43
CA HIS A 286 3.99 -6.02 -20.32
C HIS A 286 3.92 -7.55 -20.41
N SER A 287 2.74 -8.15 -20.37
CA SER A 287 2.54 -9.61 -20.52
C SER A 287 2.90 -10.18 -21.88
N ARG A 288 3.62 -9.43 -22.74
CA ARG A 288 3.87 -9.82 -24.13
C ARG A 288 5.16 -10.60 -24.38
N LYS A 289 6.03 -10.78 -23.35
CA LYS A 289 7.36 -11.38 -23.57
C LYS A 289 7.50 -12.87 -23.28
N GLU A 290 6.52 -13.53 -22.67
CA GLU A 290 6.58 -15.00 -22.48
C GLU A 290 5.27 -15.67 -22.91
N SER A 291 5.09 -15.78 -24.23
CA SER A 291 4.12 -16.74 -24.80
C SER A 291 4.74 -18.13 -24.85
N THR A 292 4.87 -18.76 -23.68
CA THR A 292 4.91 -20.22 -23.66
C THR A 292 3.50 -20.68 -23.95
N ILE A 293 3.36 -21.44 -25.02
CA ILE A 293 2.14 -22.01 -25.57
C ILE A 293 1.37 -22.80 -24.49
N GLY A 294 0.57 -22.11 -23.72
CA GLY A 294 -0.33 -22.69 -22.73
C GLY A 294 -1.68 -21.95 -22.80
N ILE A 295 -2.73 -22.70 -23.10
CA ILE A 295 -4.10 -22.26 -23.36
C ILE A 295 -4.77 -21.68 -22.10
N THR A 296 -4.15 -20.74 -21.41
CA THR A 296 -4.82 -20.01 -20.33
C THR A 296 -4.58 -18.51 -20.47
N THR A 297 -5.57 -17.82 -21.01
CA THR A 297 -5.70 -16.37 -21.04
C THR A 297 -5.84 -15.77 -19.62
N ARG A 298 -5.07 -16.22 -18.66
CA ARG A 298 -5.00 -15.60 -17.34
C ARG A 298 -4.12 -14.37 -17.45
N ARG A 299 -4.73 -13.23 -17.75
CA ARG A 299 -4.08 -11.93 -17.61
C ARG A 299 -3.63 -11.79 -16.16
N GLN A 300 -2.34 -11.57 -15.95
CA GLN A 300 -1.84 -11.19 -14.63
C GLN A 300 -2.54 -9.91 -14.21
N LYS A 301 -3.21 -9.94 -13.07
CA LYS A 301 -3.90 -8.78 -12.52
C LYS A 301 -2.93 -8.03 -11.63
N ASN A 302 -2.90 -6.71 -11.76
CA ASN A 302 -2.11 -5.88 -10.85
C ASN A 302 -2.71 -5.92 -9.44
N PRO A 303 -1.93 -6.30 -8.40
CA PRO A 303 -2.42 -6.41 -7.03
C PRO A 303 -2.91 -5.07 -6.45
N LEU A 304 -2.28 -3.94 -6.81
CA LEU A 304 -2.68 -2.60 -6.34
C LEU A 304 -4.06 -2.23 -6.86
N ILE A 305 -4.29 -2.39 -8.17
CA ILE A 305 -5.58 -2.08 -8.79
C ILE A 305 -6.65 -3.05 -8.28
N HIS A 306 -6.33 -4.33 -8.13
CA HIS A 306 -7.26 -5.31 -7.59
C HIS A 306 -7.67 -4.96 -6.16
N ASN A 307 -6.70 -4.63 -5.29
CA ASN A 307 -6.97 -4.23 -3.91
C ASN A 307 -7.81 -2.95 -3.83
N LEU A 308 -7.52 -1.95 -4.67
CA LEU A 308 -8.31 -0.73 -4.72
C LEU A 308 -9.78 -1.02 -5.02
N LEU A 309 -10.04 -1.83 -6.04
CA LEU A 309 -11.40 -2.11 -6.52
C LEU A 309 -12.19 -3.05 -5.59
N THR A 310 -11.53 -3.98 -4.91
CA THR A 310 -12.20 -5.05 -4.16
C THR A 310 -12.00 -4.99 -2.66
N ASN A 311 -11.04 -4.20 -2.19
CA ASN A 311 -10.56 -4.18 -0.80
C ASN A 311 -10.15 -5.58 -0.27
N LYS A 312 -9.71 -6.47 -1.17
CA LYS A 312 -9.34 -7.86 -0.90
C LYS A 312 -7.93 -8.15 -1.44
N PRO A 313 -7.22 -9.14 -0.90
CA PRO A 313 -5.98 -9.59 -1.49
C PRO A 313 -6.23 -10.23 -2.86
N LEU A 314 -5.21 -10.23 -3.72
CA LEU A 314 -5.32 -10.79 -5.08
C LEU A 314 -5.59 -12.29 -5.07
N ILE A 315 -5.02 -13.01 -4.11
CA ILE A 315 -5.19 -14.45 -3.91
C ILE A 315 -5.96 -14.68 -2.61
N SER A 316 -6.85 -15.66 -2.61
CA SER A 316 -7.54 -16.10 -1.39
C SER A 316 -6.64 -17.00 -0.57
N SER A 317 -6.53 -16.77 0.74
CA SER A 317 -5.82 -17.66 1.68
C SER A 317 -6.47 -19.05 1.79
N SER A 318 -7.73 -19.18 1.38
CA SER A 318 -8.50 -20.43 1.44
C SER A 318 -8.37 -21.32 0.19
N LEU A 319 -7.57 -20.92 -0.81
CA LEU A 319 -7.30 -21.83 -1.93
C LEU A 319 -6.52 -23.04 -1.41
N PRO A 320 -7.07 -24.28 -1.51
CA PRO A 320 -6.35 -25.45 -1.08
C PRO A 320 -5.07 -25.56 -1.91
N VAL A 321 -3.93 -25.58 -1.24
CA VAL A 321 -2.69 -26.00 -1.87
C VAL A 321 -2.96 -27.46 -2.29
N ALA A 322 -2.98 -27.73 -3.58
CA ALA A 322 -3.10 -29.09 -4.08
C ALA A 322 -1.95 -29.90 -3.49
N ARG A 323 -2.24 -30.71 -2.48
CA ARG A 323 -1.29 -31.70 -1.95
C ARG A 323 -1.15 -32.74 -3.05
N LEU A 324 -0.06 -32.64 -3.78
CA LEU A 324 0.32 -33.63 -4.74
C LEU A 324 0.75 -34.88 -3.97
N SER A 325 -0.05 -35.91 -4.07
CA SER A 325 0.29 -37.23 -3.57
C SER A 325 1.49 -37.80 -4.34
N SER A 326 2.31 -38.53 -3.64
CA SER A 326 3.67 -38.97 -3.92
C SER A 326 3.86 -39.99 -5.07
N ASN A 327 3.01 -40.04 -6.07
CA ASN A 327 3.20 -40.94 -7.21
C ASN A 327 2.74 -40.27 -8.52
N GLY A 328 3.63 -39.49 -9.12
CA GLY A 328 3.43 -38.98 -10.46
C GLY A 328 4.47 -37.94 -10.79
N ILE A 329 5.13 -38.13 -11.93
CA ILE A 329 6.02 -37.12 -12.52
C ILE A 329 5.20 -35.86 -12.75
N ILE A 330 5.44 -34.84 -11.92
CA ILE A 330 4.79 -33.55 -12.03
C ILE A 330 5.71 -32.71 -12.90
N PRO A 331 5.20 -32.09 -13.98
CA PRO A 331 5.93 -30.99 -14.59
C PRO A 331 6.11 -29.96 -13.48
N SER A 332 7.35 -29.53 -13.28
CA SER A 332 7.69 -28.43 -12.39
C SER A 332 6.79 -27.25 -12.76
N MET A 333 5.72 -27.04 -11.98
CA MET A 333 4.97 -25.80 -12.08
C MET A 333 5.95 -24.72 -11.66
N SER A 334 6.36 -23.95 -12.65
CA SER A 334 7.16 -22.75 -12.51
C SER A 334 6.66 -21.96 -11.30
N SER A 335 7.60 -21.39 -10.56
CA SER A 335 7.44 -20.54 -9.38
C SER A 335 6.55 -19.29 -9.56
N GLU A 336 5.75 -19.25 -10.62
CA GLU A 336 4.96 -18.10 -11.08
C GLU A 336 3.68 -17.80 -10.29
N SER A 337 3.31 -18.58 -9.29
CA SER A 337 2.10 -18.33 -8.49
C SER A 337 2.36 -17.89 -7.06
N ALA A 338 3.60 -17.69 -6.67
CA ALA A 338 3.94 -17.18 -5.35
C ALA A 338 3.73 -15.65 -5.32
N THR A 339 2.63 -15.18 -4.74
CA THR A 339 2.48 -13.75 -4.49
C THR A 339 3.42 -13.32 -3.39
N ARG A 340 4.15 -12.24 -3.66
CA ARG A 340 5.02 -11.53 -2.70
C ARG A 340 4.32 -10.31 -2.11
N SER A 341 2.98 -10.28 -2.13
CA SER A 341 2.20 -9.17 -1.59
C SER A 341 1.39 -9.59 -0.37
N THR A 342 1.34 -8.72 0.65
CA THR A 342 0.57 -8.91 1.87
C THR A 342 -0.40 -7.77 2.07
N LEU A 343 -1.70 -8.05 2.19
CA LEU A 343 -2.72 -7.10 2.60
C LEU A 343 -2.84 -7.11 4.12
N VAL A 344 -2.72 -5.94 4.74
CA VAL A 344 -2.78 -5.76 6.19
C VAL A 344 -3.97 -4.90 6.55
N LYS A 345 -4.78 -5.34 7.53
CA LYS A 345 -5.87 -4.58 8.13
C LYS A 345 -5.72 -4.51 9.64
N ARG A 346 -6.26 -3.46 10.26
CA ARG A 346 -6.22 -3.28 11.71
C ARG A 346 -6.98 -4.38 12.45
N GLY A 347 -8.22 -4.65 12.06
CA GLY A 347 -9.11 -5.67 12.58
C GLY A 347 -10.30 -5.84 11.65
N MET A 348 -11.07 -6.91 11.82
CA MET A 348 -12.41 -6.97 11.25
C MET A 348 -13.39 -6.45 12.29
N PRO A 349 -14.35 -5.59 11.90
CA PRO A 349 -15.45 -5.22 12.78
C PRO A 349 -16.29 -6.41 13.16
#